data_1c3384f82e27df4d20ef9aee8544dbba
#
_entry.id   1c3384f82e27df4d20ef9aee8544dbba
#
_cell.length_a   1.000
_cell.length_b   1.000
_cell.length_c   1.000
_cell.angle_alpha   90.00
_cell.angle_beta   90.00
_cell.angle_gamma   90.00
#
_symmetry.space_group_name_H-M   'P 1'
#
loop_
_entity.id
_entity.type
_entity.pdbx_description
1 polymer ?
#
loop_
_entity_poly.entity_id
_entity_poly.type
_entity_poly.pdbx_seq_one_letter_code
_entity_poly.pdbx_strand_id
1 'polypeptide(L)'
;MPHLRFRAVSVDTLQQISTPLLADLCALTGGKPEFVTLECIDSIQVRNGEREASFPFVELVWFERPQELPDAAAALITRLLQAVLGEQTYVVVEVLHIVKSA
;
A
#
# COMPACT_ATOMS: atom_id res chain seq x y z
N MET A 1 8.17 -5.60 10.12
CA MET A 1 7.13 -4.59 10.37
C MET A 1 6.84 -3.81 9.11
N PRO A 2 5.86 -4.18 8.32
CA PRO A 2 5.52 -3.37 7.15
C PRO A 2 4.78 -2.10 7.56
N HIS A 3 5.14 -1.02 6.90
CA HIS A 3 4.46 0.27 7.01
C HIS A 3 4.00 0.64 5.60
N LEU A 4 2.70 0.86 5.43
CA LEU A 4 2.13 1.17 4.13
C LEU A 4 1.61 2.61 4.12
N ARG A 5 2.02 3.35 3.10
CA ARG A 5 1.53 4.71 2.86
C ARG A 5 0.74 4.72 1.56
N PHE A 6 -0.50 5.19 1.66
CA PHE A 6 -1.44 5.21 0.54
C PHE A 6 -1.67 6.64 0.10
N ARG A 7 -1.27 6.97 -1.13
CA ARG A 7 -1.57 8.26 -1.77
C ARG A 7 -2.65 8.06 -2.81
N ALA A 8 -3.52 9.05 -2.97
CA ALA A 8 -4.65 9.03 -3.90
C ALA A 8 -5.63 7.89 -3.61
N VAL A 9 -5.72 7.48 -2.36
CA VAL A 9 -6.70 6.52 -1.84
C VAL A 9 -7.42 7.21 -0.70
N SER A 10 -8.75 7.25 -0.74
CA SER A 10 -9.51 7.90 0.32
C SER A 10 -9.41 7.13 1.62
N VAL A 11 -9.60 7.84 2.73
CA VAL A 11 -9.66 7.21 4.06
C VAL A 11 -10.74 6.14 4.09
N ASP A 12 -11.90 6.42 3.48
CA ASP A 12 -13.01 5.46 3.46
C ASP A 12 -12.62 4.17 2.75
N THR A 13 -11.95 4.28 1.60
CA THR A 13 -11.46 3.11 0.88
C THR A 13 -10.43 2.34 1.70
N LEU A 14 -9.48 3.05 2.32
CA LEU A 14 -8.47 2.39 3.14
C LEU A 14 -9.10 1.68 4.34
N GLN A 15 -10.07 2.32 4.99
CA GLN A 15 -10.82 1.70 6.08
C GLN A 15 -11.51 0.41 5.61
N GLN A 16 -12.09 0.45 4.42
CA GLN A 16 -12.83 -0.68 3.86
C GLN A 16 -11.92 -1.88 3.61
N ILE A 17 -10.70 -1.66 3.12
CA ILE A 17 -9.77 -2.75 2.82
C ILE A 17 -8.86 -3.13 3.99
N SER A 18 -8.82 -2.34 5.06
CA SER A 18 -7.84 -2.50 6.13
C SER A 18 -7.88 -3.87 6.80
N THR A 19 -9.07 -4.37 7.12
CA THR A 19 -9.19 -5.66 7.81
C THR A 19 -8.68 -6.83 6.95
N PRO A 20 -9.15 -7.01 5.71
CA PRO A 20 -8.58 -8.08 4.87
C PRO A 20 -7.11 -7.87 4.53
N LEU A 21 -6.68 -6.61 4.37
CA LEU A 21 -5.27 -6.31 4.08
C LEU A 21 -4.37 -6.74 5.22
N LEU A 22 -4.72 -6.39 6.46
CA LEU A 22 -3.95 -6.80 7.63
C LEU A 22 -3.90 -8.31 7.77
N ALA A 23 -5.05 -8.98 7.63
CA ALA A 23 -5.11 -10.43 7.73
C ALA A 23 -4.24 -11.11 6.68
N ASP A 24 -4.33 -10.67 5.43
CA ASP A 24 -3.61 -11.30 4.32
C ASP A 24 -2.11 -11.02 4.37
N LEU A 25 -1.71 -9.80 4.77
CA LEU A 25 -0.28 -9.48 4.95
C LEU A 25 0.32 -10.33 6.08
N CYS A 26 -0.39 -10.48 7.18
CA CYS A 26 0.09 -11.30 8.29
C CYS A 26 0.19 -12.76 7.91
N ALA A 27 -0.76 -13.27 7.13
CA ALA A 27 -0.68 -14.64 6.61
C ALA A 27 0.54 -14.83 5.70
N LEU A 28 0.86 -13.81 4.91
CA LEU A 28 2.00 -13.85 4.00
C LEU A 28 3.34 -13.79 4.73
N THR A 29 3.45 -12.96 5.75
CA THR A 29 4.73 -12.68 6.43
C THR A 29 4.92 -13.47 7.72
N GLY A 30 3.86 -14.04 8.28
CA GLY A 30 3.91 -14.68 9.59
C GLY A 30 3.91 -13.68 10.75
N GLY A 31 3.74 -12.39 10.47
CA GLY A 31 3.76 -11.36 11.48
C GLY A 31 2.41 -11.18 12.17
N LYS A 32 2.36 -10.21 13.07
CA LYS A 32 1.16 -9.87 13.83
C LYS A 32 0.55 -8.57 13.33
N PRO A 33 -0.79 -8.44 13.32
CA PRO A 33 -1.44 -7.22 12.83
C PRO A 33 -1.00 -5.94 13.53
N GLU A 34 -0.70 -6.01 14.80
CA GLU A 34 -0.30 -4.83 15.57
C GLU A 34 1.06 -4.26 15.13
N PHE A 35 1.83 -5.00 14.36
CA PHE A 35 3.10 -4.51 13.82
C PHE A 35 2.99 -3.97 12.40
N VAL A 36 1.79 -3.98 11.82
CA VAL A 36 1.54 -3.42 10.50
C VAL A 36 0.86 -2.07 10.66
N THR A 37 1.37 -1.06 10.00
CA THR A 37 0.76 0.27 10.03
C THR A 37 0.27 0.65 8.65
N LEU A 38 -0.92 1.23 8.60
CA LEU A 38 -1.55 1.71 7.37
C LEU A 38 -1.78 3.22 7.51
N GLU A 39 -1.25 3.99 6.58
CA GLU A 39 -1.33 5.44 6.63
C GLU A 39 -1.94 5.96 5.33
N CYS A 40 -2.90 6.87 5.47
CA CYS A 40 -3.48 7.56 4.32
C CYS A 40 -2.84 8.94 4.23
N ILE A 41 -2.21 9.23 3.10
CA ILE A 41 -1.56 10.52 2.87
C ILE A 41 -2.40 11.31 1.89
N ASP A 42 -2.82 12.50 2.32
CA ASP A 42 -3.53 13.43 1.46
C ASP A 42 -2.54 14.05 0.48
N SER A 43 -2.77 13.83 -0.81
CA SER A 43 -1.86 14.30 -1.84
C SER A 43 -2.62 14.86 -3.04
N ILE A 44 -2.03 15.84 -3.71
CA ILE A 44 -2.63 16.49 -4.86
C ILE A 44 -1.58 16.49 -5.96
N GLN A 45 -1.92 15.95 -7.14
CA GLN A 45 -1.07 16.02 -8.31
C GLN A 45 -1.31 17.32 -9.05
N VAL A 46 -0.24 17.84 -9.63
CA VAL A 46 -0.29 19.09 -10.39
C VAL A 46 0.43 18.88 -11.72
N ARG A 47 -0.18 19.37 -12.80
CA ARG A 47 0.42 19.35 -14.13
C ARG A 47 0.05 20.63 -14.86
N ASN A 48 1.03 21.28 -15.47
CA ASN A 48 0.83 22.51 -16.26
C ASN A 48 0.07 23.59 -15.48
N GLY A 49 0.39 23.72 -14.17
CA GLY A 49 -0.22 24.73 -13.31
C GLY A 49 -1.61 24.41 -12.79
N GLU A 50 -2.14 23.22 -13.10
CA GLU A 50 -3.49 22.82 -12.70
C GLU A 50 -3.47 21.54 -11.87
N ARG A 51 -4.49 21.39 -11.04
CA ARG A 51 -4.70 20.16 -10.30
C ARG A 51 -5.13 19.06 -11.26
N GLU A 52 -4.65 17.86 -11.02
CA GLU A 52 -4.87 16.73 -11.88
C GLU A 52 -5.31 15.53 -11.04
N ALA A 53 -6.18 14.69 -11.60
CA ALA A 53 -6.54 13.44 -10.96
C ALA A 53 -5.32 12.55 -10.87
N SER A 54 -5.15 11.87 -9.74
CA SER A 54 -4.05 10.95 -9.53
C SER A 54 -4.55 9.52 -9.41
N PHE A 55 -3.63 8.59 -9.47
CA PHE A 55 -3.91 7.18 -9.30
C PHE A 55 -3.34 6.70 -7.97
N PRO A 56 -3.86 5.59 -7.40
CA PRO A 56 -3.33 5.05 -6.16
C PRO A 56 -1.85 4.73 -6.26
N PHE A 57 -1.10 5.28 -5.33
CA PHE A 57 0.34 5.07 -5.22
C PHE A 57 0.63 4.63 -3.79
N VAL A 58 1.11 3.40 -3.63
CA VAL A 58 1.33 2.80 -2.32
C VAL A 58 2.82 2.57 -2.11
N GLU A 59 3.32 3.07 -0.99
CA GLU A 59 4.67 2.77 -0.56
C GLU A 59 4.61 1.67 0.51
N LEU A 60 5.29 0.57 0.23
CA LEU A 60 5.45 -0.53 1.17
C LEU A 60 6.85 -0.44 1.76
N VAL A 61 6.93 -0.03 3.02
CA VAL A 61 8.19 0.20 3.70
C VAL A 61 8.39 -0.92 4.72
N TRP A 62 9.42 -1.72 4.52
CA TRP A 62 9.75 -2.81 5.44
C TRP A 62 11.22 -3.20 5.28
N PHE A 63 11.69 -4.14 6.09
CA PHE A 63 13.04 -4.66 5.97
C PHE A 63 13.20 -5.49 4.71
N GLU A 64 14.44 -5.60 4.23
CA GLU A 64 14.71 -6.42 3.05
C GLU A 64 14.22 -7.84 3.24
N ARG A 65 13.55 -8.38 2.21
CA ARG A 65 12.94 -9.70 2.19
C ARG A 65 13.29 -10.39 0.88
N PRO A 66 13.22 -11.73 0.82
CA PRO A 66 13.28 -12.41 -0.47
C PRO A 66 12.27 -11.83 -1.45
N GLN A 67 12.64 -11.71 -2.71
CA GLN A 67 11.86 -10.97 -3.71
C GLN A 67 10.41 -11.45 -3.87
N GLU A 68 10.15 -12.73 -3.65
CA GLU A 68 8.80 -13.27 -3.75
C GLU A 68 7.83 -12.67 -2.72
N LEU A 69 8.32 -12.21 -1.57
CA LEU A 69 7.45 -11.61 -0.56
C LEU A 69 6.97 -10.20 -0.95
N PRO A 70 7.86 -9.25 -1.33
CA PRO A 70 7.37 -7.95 -1.82
C PRO A 70 6.52 -8.08 -3.07
N ASP A 71 6.82 -9.01 -3.97
CA ASP A 71 6.00 -9.23 -5.15
C ASP A 71 4.60 -9.71 -4.79
N ALA A 72 4.50 -10.66 -3.86
CA ALA A 72 3.22 -11.16 -3.38
C ALA A 72 2.43 -10.08 -2.64
N ALA A 73 3.11 -9.27 -1.83
CA ALA A 73 2.48 -8.16 -1.12
C ALA A 73 1.95 -7.11 -2.09
N ALA A 74 2.72 -6.75 -3.11
CA ALA A 74 2.30 -5.80 -4.14
C ALA A 74 1.07 -6.31 -4.89
N ALA A 75 1.04 -7.59 -5.25
CA ALA A 75 -0.10 -8.20 -5.92
C ALA A 75 -1.35 -8.17 -5.03
N LEU A 76 -1.19 -8.45 -3.75
CA LEU A 76 -2.27 -8.43 -2.77
C LEU A 76 -2.87 -7.02 -2.62
N ILE A 77 -2.01 -6.02 -2.45
CA ILE A 77 -2.44 -4.62 -2.31
C ILE A 77 -3.19 -4.17 -3.56
N THR A 78 -2.64 -4.47 -4.73
CA THR A 78 -3.26 -4.12 -6.01
C THR A 78 -4.64 -4.75 -6.14
N ARG A 79 -4.75 -6.05 -5.85
CA ARG A 79 -6.02 -6.78 -5.94
C ARG A 79 -7.09 -6.19 -5.03
N LEU A 80 -6.73 -5.89 -3.78
CA LEU A 80 -7.68 -5.33 -2.83
C LEU A 80 -8.15 -3.94 -3.23
N LEU A 81 -7.25 -3.09 -3.71
CA LEU A 81 -7.63 -1.76 -4.19
C LEU A 81 -8.50 -1.84 -5.44
N GLN A 82 -8.16 -2.71 -6.38
CA GLN A 82 -8.95 -2.88 -7.60
C GLN A 82 -10.33 -3.45 -7.32
N ALA A 83 -10.49 -4.28 -6.29
CA ALA A 83 -11.80 -4.80 -5.91
C ALA A 83 -12.76 -3.71 -5.46
N VAL A 84 -12.25 -2.62 -4.88
CA VAL A 84 -13.06 -1.49 -4.44
C VAL A 84 -13.16 -0.40 -5.49
N LEU A 85 -12.04 -0.07 -6.15
CA LEU A 85 -11.95 1.07 -7.05
C LEU A 85 -12.24 0.74 -8.52
N GLY A 86 -12.22 -0.54 -8.87
CA GLY A 86 -12.45 -1.02 -10.24
C GLY A 86 -11.26 -1.80 -10.76
N GLU A 87 -11.53 -2.85 -11.54
CA GLU A 87 -10.50 -3.76 -12.06
C GLU A 87 -9.50 -3.07 -12.97
N GLN A 88 -9.90 -1.97 -13.61
CA GLN A 88 -9.05 -1.22 -14.53
C GLN A 88 -8.24 -0.12 -13.83
N THR A 89 -8.38 0.02 -12.53
CA THR A 89 -7.65 1.04 -11.78
C THR A 89 -6.15 0.76 -11.85
N TYR A 90 -5.39 1.77 -12.26
CA TYR A 90 -3.94 1.69 -12.28
C TYR A 90 -3.42 1.92 -10.86
N VAL A 91 -2.70 0.93 -10.33
CA VAL A 91 -2.15 0.98 -8.97
C VAL A 91 -0.64 0.79 -9.06
N VAL A 92 0.09 1.68 -8.41
CA VAL A 92 1.54 1.55 -8.30
C VAL A 92 1.88 1.18 -6.86
N VAL A 93 2.72 0.16 -6.70
CA VAL A 93 3.25 -0.22 -5.40
C VAL A 93 4.77 -0.12 -5.48
N GLU A 94 5.33 0.75 -4.65
CA GLU A 94 6.77 0.91 -4.53
C GLU A 94 7.23 0.28 -3.22
N VAL A 95 8.28 -0.53 -3.30
CA VAL A 95 8.84 -1.20 -2.12
C VAL A 95 10.09 -0.46 -1.68
N LEU A 96 10.10 -0.02 -0.44
CA LEU A 96 11.23 0.69 0.17
C LEU A 96 11.78 -0.13 1.33
N HIS A 97 13.08 -0.29 1.37
CA HIS A 97 13.73 -1.06 2.42
C HIS A 97 14.19 -0.16 3.56
N ILE A 98 13.86 -0.57 4.78
CA ILE A 98 14.32 0.12 5.98
C ILE A 98 15.76 -0.33 6.25
N VAL A 99 16.66 0.64 6.38
CA VAL A 99 18.01 0.38 6.86
C VAL A 99 18.02 0.60 8.35
N LYS A 100 18.25 -0.48 9.08
CA LYS A 100 18.29 -0.41 10.53
C LYS A 100 19.58 0.27 10.98
N SER A 101 19.45 1.36 11.73
CA SER A 101 20.60 1.96 12.37
C SER A 101 20.91 1.24 13.68
N ALA A 102 22.15 1.05 13.91
CA ALA A 102 22.62 0.40 15.15
C ALA A 102 22.37 1.28 16.36
#